data_a4363659bbfe87f11952be47529451b5
#
_entry.id   a4363659bbfe87f11952be47529451b5
#
_cell.length_a   1.000
_cell.length_b   1.000
_cell.length_c   1.000
_cell.angle_alpha   90.00
_cell.angle_beta   90.00
_cell.angle_gamma   90.00
#
_symmetry.space_group_name_H-M   'P 1'
#
loop_
_entity.id
_entity.type
_entity.pdbx_description
1 polymer ?
#
loop_
_entity_poly.entity_id
_entity_poly.type
_entity_poly.pdbx_seq_one_letter_code
_entity_poly.pdbx_strand_id
1 'polypeptide(L)'
;GARPSSAVQQSAYLEALDKYIDIDEDGEVRVDAQGAPRNFRHRFALYCDDIACGSNDLDELQEMFEALISCFKRAGIQVKASKVKFGVEKITFHNYTITAQGTEPKESNLCPIRNMKIPTDVHQVKAFLGCCQQLSQYVEKYSIIALPLHELTRAKNIFPKPWIPDSPYDKSFHALKVVMLDRSNYSWNKDPKKRLFLEVDASDA
;
A
#
# COMPACT_ATOMS: atom_id res chain seq x y z
N GLY A 1 -12.24 28.62 3.55
CA GLY A 1 -10.96 28.47 2.90
C GLY A 1 -10.91 27.18 2.11
N ALA A 2 -10.35 27.22 0.91
CA ALA A 2 -10.16 26.02 0.11
C ALA A 2 -9.21 25.07 0.87
N ARG A 3 -9.57 23.77 0.96
CA ARG A 3 -8.65 22.78 1.47
C ARG A 3 -7.51 22.62 0.47
N PRO A 4 -6.24 22.63 0.91
CA PRO A 4 -5.12 22.36 0.01
C PRO A 4 -5.32 20.97 -0.64
N SER A 5 -4.84 20.83 -1.89
CA SER A 5 -4.88 19.52 -2.55
C SER A 5 -3.99 18.53 -1.78
N SER A 6 -4.27 17.24 -1.90
CA SER A 6 -3.48 16.19 -1.25
C SER A 6 -1.99 16.27 -1.62
N ALA A 7 -1.67 16.69 -2.83
CA ALA A 7 -0.28 16.89 -3.27
C ALA A 7 0.43 18.02 -2.51
N VAL A 8 -0.26 19.15 -2.25
CA VAL A 8 0.30 20.26 -1.46
C VAL A 8 0.52 19.85 -0.01
N GLN A 9 -0.42 19.09 0.58
CA GLN A 9 -0.27 18.56 1.94
C GLN A 9 0.91 17.59 2.02
N GLN A 10 1.03 16.67 1.08
CA GLN A 10 2.13 15.72 1.03
C GLN A 10 3.48 16.42 0.91
N SER A 11 3.58 17.46 0.08
CA SER A 11 4.80 18.26 -0.06
C SER A 11 5.18 18.94 1.26
N ALA A 12 4.21 19.52 1.98
CA ALA A 12 4.46 20.16 3.27
C ALA A 12 4.93 19.17 4.35
N TYR A 13 4.38 17.94 4.37
CA TYR A 13 4.84 16.90 5.29
C TYR A 13 6.25 16.42 4.97
N LEU A 14 6.56 16.22 3.67
CA LEU A 14 7.90 15.84 3.24
C LEU A 14 8.92 16.91 3.63
N GLU A 15 8.64 18.17 3.34
CA GLU A 15 9.52 19.28 3.72
C GLU A 15 9.74 19.37 5.22
N ALA A 16 8.69 19.18 6.02
CA ALA A 16 8.81 19.17 7.47
C ALA A 16 9.69 18.01 7.97
N LEU A 17 9.48 16.80 7.44
CA LEU A 17 10.30 15.65 7.80
C LEU A 17 11.74 15.84 7.39
N ASP A 18 12.00 16.30 6.16
CA ASP A 18 13.38 16.53 5.67
C ASP A 18 14.13 17.57 6.49
N LYS A 19 13.42 18.56 7.06
CA LYS A 19 14.04 19.66 7.77
C LYS A 19 14.19 19.45 9.27
N TYR A 20 13.27 18.70 9.90
CA TYR A 20 13.14 18.73 11.36
C TYR A 20 13.18 17.37 12.04
N ILE A 21 13.01 16.26 11.32
CA ILE A 21 12.81 14.95 11.97
C ILE A 21 14.04 14.43 12.70
N ASP A 22 15.23 14.73 12.19
CA ASP A 22 16.49 14.24 12.71
C ASP A 22 17.18 15.26 13.65
N ILE A 23 16.49 16.35 14.01
CA ILE A 23 16.98 17.34 14.97
C ILE A 23 16.06 17.46 16.19
N ASP A 24 16.61 17.77 17.35
CA ASP A 24 15.88 17.97 18.61
C ASP A 24 15.28 19.40 18.73
N GLU A 25 14.73 19.74 19.89
CA GLU A 25 14.10 21.04 20.15
C GLU A 25 15.11 22.20 20.14
N ASP A 26 16.36 21.94 20.45
CA ASP A 26 17.44 22.94 20.46
C ASP A 26 18.07 23.13 19.08
N GLY A 27 17.74 22.26 18.12
CA GLY A 27 18.26 22.28 16.75
C GLY A 27 19.49 21.42 16.55
N GLU A 28 19.87 20.63 17.55
CA GLU A 28 20.99 19.71 17.47
C GLU A 28 20.56 18.38 16.85
N VAL A 29 21.52 17.67 16.24
CA VAL A 29 21.28 16.36 15.63
C VAL A 29 20.93 15.34 16.71
N ARG A 30 19.80 14.66 16.57
CA ARG A 30 19.42 13.57 17.49
C ARG A 30 20.45 12.45 17.43
N VAL A 31 20.83 11.96 18.61
CA VAL A 31 21.79 10.88 18.74
C VAL A 31 21.19 9.71 19.54
N ASP A 32 21.70 8.49 19.31
CA ASP A 32 21.36 7.34 20.15
C ASP A 32 22.15 7.31 21.46
N ALA A 33 21.95 6.28 22.28
CA ALA A 33 22.65 6.12 23.55
C ALA A 33 24.20 5.99 23.43
N GLN A 34 24.68 5.69 22.22
CA GLN A 34 26.10 5.59 21.89
C GLN A 34 26.64 6.88 21.25
N GLY A 35 25.81 7.91 21.09
CA GLY A 35 26.18 9.19 20.48
C GLY A 35 26.19 9.16 18.95
N ALA A 36 25.67 8.12 18.30
CA ALA A 36 25.56 8.06 16.85
C ALA A 36 24.32 8.81 16.35
N PRO A 37 24.41 9.56 15.22
CA PRO A 37 23.29 10.29 14.67
C PRO A 37 22.09 9.40 14.36
N ARG A 38 20.91 9.78 14.82
CA ARG A 38 19.64 9.17 14.42
C ARG A 38 19.30 9.57 12.99
N ASN A 39 18.77 8.63 12.22
CA ASN A 39 18.28 8.86 10.87
C ASN A 39 16.83 8.36 10.77
N PHE A 40 15.92 9.11 11.38
CA PHE A 40 14.52 8.75 11.41
C PHE A 40 13.83 9.01 10.08
N ARG A 41 14.35 9.89 9.23
CA ARG A 41 13.73 10.28 7.96
C ARG A 41 13.34 9.06 7.11
N HIS A 42 14.19 8.05 7.04
CA HIS A 42 13.96 6.84 6.25
C HIS A 42 13.06 5.79 6.94
N ARG A 43 12.65 6.05 8.17
CA ARG A 43 11.79 5.16 8.95
C ARG A 43 10.31 5.50 8.80
N PHE A 44 9.97 6.62 8.17
CA PHE A 44 8.62 7.08 7.95
C PHE A 44 8.17 6.84 6.52
N ALA A 45 7.04 6.14 6.37
CA ALA A 45 6.30 6.04 5.12
C ALA A 45 5.22 7.12 5.09
N LEU A 46 5.17 7.90 4.02
CA LEU A 46 4.21 8.95 3.81
C LEU A 46 3.39 8.68 2.55
N TYR A 47 2.08 8.77 2.68
CA TYR A 47 1.17 8.71 1.54
C TYR A 47 0.01 9.71 1.74
N CYS A 48 -0.05 10.72 0.91
CA CYS A 48 -0.97 11.86 1.04
C CYS A 48 -0.89 12.50 2.43
N ASP A 49 -1.88 12.27 3.27
CA ASP A 49 -2.00 12.76 4.66
C ASP A 49 -1.77 11.67 5.72
N ASP A 50 -1.55 10.43 5.29
CA ASP A 50 -1.26 9.30 6.19
C ASP A 50 0.25 9.15 6.38
N ILE A 51 0.69 8.97 7.62
CA ILE A 51 2.08 8.69 8.00
C ILE A 51 2.11 7.42 8.81
N ALA A 52 3.06 6.55 8.49
CA ALA A 52 3.32 5.32 9.21
C ALA A 52 4.81 5.15 9.51
N CYS A 53 5.10 4.58 10.66
CA CYS A 53 6.44 4.12 11.02
C CYS A 53 6.31 2.81 11.81
N GLY A 54 7.40 2.10 11.96
CA GLY A 54 7.43 0.86 12.72
C GLY A 54 8.82 0.56 13.26
N SER A 55 8.85 -0.05 14.45
CA SER A 55 10.05 -0.61 15.07
C SER A 55 9.70 -1.93 15.74
N ASN A 56 10.73 -2.78 15.94
CA ASN A 56 10.63 -3.96 16.81
C ASN A 56 10.93 -3.62 18.28
N ASP A 57 11.37 -2.40 18.54
CA ASP A 57 11.68 -1.85 19.85
C ASP A 57 10.71 -0.75 20.21
N LEU A 58 10.09 -0.86 21.39
CA LEU A 58 9.11 0.10 21.87
C LEU A 58 9.74 1.45 22.23
N ASP A 59 10.95 1.43 22.78
CA ASP A 59 11.67 2.65 23.15
C ASP A 59 12.05 3.44 21.89
N GLU A 60 12.57 2.75 20.87
CA GLU A 60 12.83 3.36 19.56
C GLU A 60 11.54 3.91 18.92
N LEU A 61 10.42 3.18 19.02
CA LEU A 61 9.14 3.64 18.49
C LEU A 61 8.66 4.90 19.22
N GLN A 62 8.88 4.99 20.52
CA GLN A 62 8.55 6.18 21.30
C GLN A 62 9.42 7.38 20.88
N GLU A 63 10.74 7.19 20.75
CA GLU A 63 11.63 8.24 20.27
C GLU A 63 11.23 8.77 18.88
N MET A 64 10.89 7.86 17.96
CA MET A 64 10.40 8.22 16.63
C MET A 64 9.10 9.03 16.69
N PHE A 65 8.18 8.65 17.57
CA PHE A 65 6.91 9.35 17.75
C PHE A 65 7.11 10.76 18.32
N GLU A 66 7.95 10.91 19.35
CA GLU A 66 8.32 12.19 19.94
C GLU A 66 9.01 13.10 18.92
N ALA A 67 9.93 12.54 18.12
CA ALA A 67 10.59 13.25 17.03
C ALA A 67 9.58 13.76 15.99
N LEU A 68 8.59 12.93 15.63
CA LEU A 68 7.54 13.30 14.68
C LEU A 68 6.65 14.44 15.22
N ILE A 69 6.24 14.37 16.48
CA ILE A 69 5.42 15.40 17.12
C ILE A 69 6.20 16.72 17.22
N SER A 70 7.47 16.68 17.62
CA SER A 70 8.36 17.85 17.67
C SER A 70 8.53 18.47 16.26
N CYS A 71 8.80 17.64 15.25
CA CYS A 71 8.89 18.04 13.85
C CYS A 71 7.64 18.79 13.38
N PHE A 72 6.46 18.24 13.64
CA PHE A 72 5.19 18.84 13.23
C PHE A 72 4.87 20.13 13.97
N LYS A 73 5.16 20.18 15.28
CA LYS A 73 5.03 21.42 16.09
C LYS A 73 5.87 22.56 15.48
N ARG A 74 7.11 22.29 15.10
CA ARG A 74 8.01 23.25 14.46
C ARG A 74 7.53 23.70 13.08
N ALA A 75 6.94 22.78 12.32
CA ALA A 75 6.37 23.06 11.00
C ALA A 75 4.98 23.72 11.04
N GLY A 76 4.38 23.89 12.24
CA GLY A 76 3.01 24.41 12.38
C GLY A 76 1.93 23.43 11.92
N ILE A 77 2.25 22.13 11.85
CA ILE A 77 1.33 21.07 11.42
C ILE A 77 0.58 20.54 12.64
N GLN A 78 -0.75 20.52 12.57
CA GLN A 78 -1.59 20.01 13.65
C GLN A 78 -1.95 18.54 13.43
N VAL A 79 -1.75 17.72 14.46
CA VAL A 79 -2.12 16.30 14.48
C VAL A 79 -3.40 16.10 15.28
N LYS A 80 -4.36 15.39 14.72
CA LYS A 80 -5.58 15.02 15.44
C LYS A 80 -5.33 13.79 16.30
N ALA A 81 -5.20 13.97 17.61
CA ALA A 81 -4.87 12.90 18.57
C ALA A 81 -5.79 11.67 18.46
N SER A 82 -7.10 11.86 18.20
CA SER A 82 -8.05 10.75 18.05
C SER A 82 -7.81 9.85 16.81
N LYS A 83 -6.94 10.26 15.88
CA LYS A 83 -6.53 9.47 14.70
C LYS A 83 -5.18 8.78 14.87
N VAL A 84 -4.42 9.15 15.90
CA VAL A 84 -3.12 8.54 16.19
C VAL A 84 -3.31 7.12 16.71
N LYS A 85 -2.54 6.19 16.18
CA LYS A 85 -2.44 4.82 16.65
C LYS A 85 -0.98 4.57 17.03
N PHE A 86 -0.71 4.36 18.29
CA PHE A 86 0.63 4.13 18.81
C PHE A 86 0.73 2.74 19.45
N GLY A 87 1.85 2.06 19.28
CA GLY A 87 2.13 0.77 19.91
C GLY A 87 1.18 -0.36 19.49
N VAL A 88 0.68 -0.34 18.26
CA VAL A 88 -0.24 -1.36 17.72
C VAL A 88 0.51 -2.34 16.83
N GLU A 89 0.15 -3.62 16.92
CA GLU A 89 0.76 -4.69 16.12
C GLU A 89 0.33 -4.66 14.63
N LYS A 90 -0.74 -3.91 14.34
CA LYS A 90 -1.36 -3.90 13.02
C LYS A 90 -1.90 -2.51 12.69
N ILE A 91 -1.47 -1.97 11.56
CA ILE A 91 -1.96 -0.69 11.05
C ILE A 91 -2.55 -0.86 9.66
N THR A 92 -3.51 0.01 9.36
CA THR A 92 -3.99 0.20 8.00
C THR A 92 -3.33 1.44 7.43
N PHE A 93 -2.55 1.27 6.37
CA PHE A 93 -1.87 2.35 5.68
C PHE A 93 -2.21 2.28 4.19
N HIS A 94 -2.76 3.36 3.65
CA HIS A 94 -3.30 3.40 2.29
C HIS A 94 -4.30 2.23 2.05
N ASN A 95 -4.01 1.33 1.13
CA ASN A 95 -4.88 0.19 0.78
C ASN A 95 -4.46 -1.13 1.43
N TYR A 96 -3.50 -1.10 2.35
CA TYR A 96 -2.89 -2.29 2.93
C TYR A 96 -3.06 -2.32 4.44
N THR A 97 -3.03 -3.51 4.97
CA THR A 97 -2.83 -3.78 6.37
C THR A 97 -1.39 -4.24 6.56
N ILE A 98 -0.61 -3.52 7.37
CA ILE A 98 0.78 -3.82 7.68
C ILE A 98 0.83 -4.50 9.04
N THR A 99 1.53 -5.63 9.10
CA THR A 99 1.78 -6.44 10.31
C THR A 99 3.25 -6.82 10.39
N ALA A 100 3.68 -7.41 11.49
CA ALA A 100 5.04 -7.95 11.62
C ALA A 100 5.35 -9.06 10.58
N GLN A 101 4.32 -9.77 10.10
CA GLN A 101 4.46 -10.86 9.11
C GLN A 101 4.50 -10.34 7.67
N GLY A 102 4.14 -9.09 7.45
CA GLY A 102 4.14 -8.49 6.12
C GLY A 102 2.92 -7.61 5.85
N THR A 103 2.63 -7.43 4.57
CA THR A 103 1.58 -6.53 4.09
C THR A 103 0.45 -7.35 3.48
N GLU A 104 -0.76 -7.13 3.95
CA GLU A 104 -1.98 -7.77 3.43
C GLU A 104 -2.91 -6.71 2.82
N PRO A 105 -3.68 -7.04 1.77
CA PRO A 105 -4.72 -6.14 1.30
C PRO A 105 -5.82 -5.98 2.34
N LYS A 106 -6.47 -4.83 2.35
CA LYS A 106 -7.66 -4.62 3.19
C LYS A 106 -8.75 -5.62 2.81
N GLU A 107 -9.52 -6.09 3.80
CA GLU A 107 -10.68 -6.95 3.56
C GLU A 107 -11.71 -6.27 2.63
N SER A 108 -11.82 -4.96 2.67
CA SER A 108 -12.68 -4.20 1.75
C SER A 108 -12.29 -4.38 0.27
N ASN A 109 -11.03 -4.70 -0.04
CA ASN A 109 -10.57 -4.95 -1.40
C ASN A 109 -10.79 -6.41 -1.82
N LEU A 110 -10.77 -7.33 -0.87
CA LEU A 110 -10.99 -8.77 -1.11
C LEU A 110 -12.49 -9.13 -1.17
N CYS A 111 -13.31 -8.46 -0.38
CA CYS A 111 -14.74 -8.73 -0.27
C CYS A 111 -15.48 -8.64 -1.64
N PRO A 112 -15.26 -7.62 -2.48
CA PRO A 112 -15.87 -7.57 -3.81
C PRO A 112 -15.47 -8.76 -4.69
N ILE A 113 -14.20 -9.16 -4.66
CA ILE A 113 -13.71 -10.31 -5.44
C ILE A 113 -14.35 -11.61 -4.95
N ARG A 114 -14.40 -11.81 -3.62
CA ARG A 114 -15.00 -13.00 -3.00
C ARG A 114 -16.47 -13.14 -3.36
N ASN A 115 -17.23 -12.05 -3.26
CA ASN A 115 -18.69 -12.07 -3.41
C ASN A 115 -19.18 -11.95 -4.84
N MET A 116 -18.30 -11.64 -5.79
CA MET A 116 -18.71 -11.50 -7.19
C MET A 116 -19.18 -12.83 -7.74
N LYS A 117 -20.40 -12.82 -8.28
CA LYS A 117 -20.99 -13.94 -9.01
C LYS A 117 -20.42 -14.01 -10.43
N ILE A 118 -20.68 -15.11 -11.13
CA ILE A 118 -20.35 -15.25 -12.53
C ILE A 118 -20.90 -14.04 -13.31
N PRO A 119 -20.07 -13.33 -14.10
CA PRO A 119 -20.50 -12.16 -14.83
C PRO A 119 -21.58 -12.46 -15.85
N THR A 120 -22.57 -11.58 -15.97
CA THR A 120 -23.67 -11.70 -16.94
C THR A 120 -23.50 -10.75 -18.14
N ASP A 121 -22.53 -9.87 -18.07
CA ASP A 121 -22.21 -8.88 -19.12
C ASP A 121 -20.75 -8.41 -19.05
N VAL A 122 -20.32 -7.69 -20.08
CA VAL A 122 -18.98 -7.14 -20.22
C VAL A 122 -18.64 -6.13 -19.10
N HIS A 123 -19.64 -5.38 -18.61
CA HIS A 123 -19.41 -4.39 -17.57
C HIS A 123 -19.02 -5.07 -16.25
N GLN A 124 -19.66 -6.18 -15.90
CA GLN A 124 -19.31 -6.95 -14.72
C GLN A 124 -17.92 -7.59 -14.85
N VAL A 125 -17.52 -8.05 -16.06
CA VAL A 125 -16.15 -8.52 -16.30
C VAL A 125 -15.15 -7.40 -16.06
N LYS A 126 -15.39 -6.20 -16.59
CA LYS A 126 -14.53 -5.04 -16.35
C LYS A 126 -14.45 -4.65 -14.88
N ALA A 127 -15.57 -4.69 -14.16
CA ALA A 127 -15.61 -4.42 -12.73
C ALA A 127 -14.77 -5.44 -11.94
N PHE A 128 -14.89 -6.73 -12.27
CA PHE A 128 -14.07 -7.79 -11.67
C PHE A 128 -12.58 -7.60 -11.92
N LEU A 129 -12.21 -7.37 -13.18
CA LEU A 129 -10.81 -7.12 -13.55
C LEU A 129 -10.27 -5.86 -12.86
N GLY A 130 -11.06 -4.80 -12.70
CA GLY A 130 -10.69 -3.60 -11.96
C GLY A 130 -10.38 -3.87 -10.48
N CYS A 131 -11.19 -4.71 -9.82
CA CYS A 131 -10.92 -5.14 -8.46
C CYS A 131 -9.63 -5.98 -8.37
N CYS A 132 -9.41 -6.91 -9.31
CA CYS A 132 -8.22 -7.74 -9.35
C CYS A 132 -6.95 -6.93 -9.68
N GLN A 133 -7.05 -5.92 -10.54
CA GLN A 133 -5.92 -5.09 -10.95
C GLN A 133 -5.24 -4.38 -9.76
N GLN A 134 -5.99 -3.99 -8.74
CA GLN A 134 -5.44 -3.36 -7.54
C GLN A 134 -4.49 -4.28 -6.76
N LEU A 135 -4.64 -5.59 -6.94
CA LEU A 135 -3.88 -6.62 -6.24
C LEU A 135 -2.94 -7.40 -7.18
N SER A 136 -2.88 -7.02 -8.46
CA SER A 136 -2.15 -7.74 -9.51
C SER A 136 -0.66 -7.91 -9.22
N GLN A 137 -0.05 -6.94 -8.53
CA GLN A 137 1.36 -6.96 -8.14
C GLN A 137 1.75 -8.13 -7.21
N TYR A 138 0.77 -8.73 -6.52
CA TYR A 138 0.99 -9.86 -5.61
C TYR A 138 0.78 -11.22 -6.29
N VAL A 139 0.32 -11.23 -7.53
CA VAL A 139 -0.03 -12.45 -8.25
C VAL A 139 0.96 -12.71 -9.37
N GLU A 140 1.74 -13.76 -9.21
CA GLU A 140 2.64 -14.20 -10.27
C GLU A 140 1.85 -14.53 -11.55
N LYS A 141 2.33 -14.02 -12.69
CA LYS A 141 1.72 -14.24 -14.01
C LYS A 141 0.26 -13.77 -14.12
N TYR A 142 -0.12 -12.74 -13.34
CA TYR A 142 -1.47 -12.17 -13.36
C TYR A 142 -2.00 -11.93 -14.78
N SER A 143 -1.21 -11.29 -15.63
CA SER A 143 -1.61 -10.96 -17.01
C SER A 143 -1.94 -12.19 -17.85
N ILE A 144 -1.27 -13.31 -17.63
CA ILE A 144 -1.55 -14.58 -18.34
C ILE A 144 -2.89 -15.15 -17.85
N ILE A 145 -3.10 -15.16 -16.54
CA ILE A 145 -4.34 -15.68 -15.95
C ILE A 145 -5.53 -14.81 -16.36
N ALA A 146 -5.38 -13.48 -16.39
CA ALA A 146 -6.44 -12.54 -16.70
C ALA A 146 -6.74 -12.39 -18.20
N LEU A 147 -5.84 -12.83 -19.08
CA LEU A 147 -5.92 -12.63 -20.53
C LEU A 147 -7.26 -13.04 -21.13
N PRO A 148 -7.84 -14.23 -20.87
CA PRO A 148 -9.12 -14.63 -21.45
C PRO A 148 -10.28 -13.70 -21.08
N LEU A 149 -10.27 -13.15 -19.84
CA LEU A 149 -11.29 -12.17 -19.42
C LEU A 149 -11.06 -10.81 -20.07
N HIS A 150 -9.82 -10.36 -20.23
CA HIS A 150 -9.51 -9.14 -20.96
C HIS A 150 -9.97 -9.22 -22.42
N GLU A 151 -9.85 -10.37 -23.05
CA GLU A 151 -10.34 -10.58 -24.43
C GLU A 151 -11.85 -10.40 -24.51
N LEU A 152 -12.63 -10.88 -23.54
CA LEU A 152 -14.08 -10.64 -23.51
C LEU A 152 -14.45 -9.15 -23.42
N THR A 153 -13.54 -8.30 -22.94
CA THR A 153 -13.81 -6.85 -22.82
C THR A 153 -13.52 -6.06 -24.08
N ARG A 154 -12.91 -6.67 -25.09
CA ARG A 154 -12.61 -6.01 -26.38
C ARG A 154 -13.89 -5.79 -27.18
N ALA A 155 -14.02 -4.62 -27.80
CA ALA A 155 -15.24 -4.21 -28.52
C ALA A 155 -15.65 -5.15 -29.67
N LYS A 156 -14.70 -5.94 -30.20
CA LYS A 156 -14.97 -6.88 -31.30
C LYS A 156 -15.50 -8.23 -30.83
N ASN A 157 -15.45 -8.54 -29.54
CA ASN A 157 -15.84 -9.83 -29.03
C ASN A 157 -17.31 -9.80 -28.53
N ILE A 158 -18.02 -10.86 -28.86
CA ILE A 158 -19.42 -11.03 -28.41
C ILE A 158 -19.38 -11.69 -27.03
N PHE A 159 -20.02 -11.06 -26.05
CA PHE A 159 -20.15 -11.64 -24.72
C PHE A 159 -21.06 -12.89 -24.78
N PRO A 160 -20.61 -14.04 -24.25
CA PRO A 160 -21.40 -15.28 -24.30
C PRO A 160 -22.64 -15.19 -23.41
N LYS A 161 -23.80 -15.52 -23.96
CA LYS A 161 -25.05 -15.63 -23.23
C LYS A 161 -25.76 -16.92 -23.62
N PRO A 162 -25.87 -17.91 -22.73
CA PRO A 162 -25.40 -17.92 -21.33
C PRO A 162 -23.87 -18.02 -21.21
N TRP A 163 -23.36 -17.77 -20.00
CA TRP A 163 -21.95 -18.04 -19.65
C TRP A 163 -21.63 -19.52 -19.86
N ILE A 164 -20.50 -19.81 -20.48
CA ILE A 164 -20.13 -21.19 -20.83
C ILE A 164 -19.17 -21.74 -19.75
N PRO A 165 -19.61 -22.74 -18.98
CA PRO A 165 -18.72 -23.41 -18.02
C PRO A 165 -17.51 -24.03 -18.70
N ASP A 166 -16.41 -24.16 -17.96
CA ASP A 166 -15.12 -24.73 -18.41
C ASP A 166 -14.46 -24.04 -19.60
N SER A 167 -15.02 -22.94 -20.08
CA SER A 167 -14.41 -22.11 -21.12
C SER A 167 -13.12 -21.45 -20.62
N PRO A 168 -12.24 -20.94 -21.51
CA PRO A 168 -11.03 -20.23 -21.08
C PRO A 168 -11.30 -19.04 -20.14
N TYR A 169 -12.37 -18.28 -20.36
CA TYR A 169 -12.74 -17.14 -19.51
C TYR A 169 -13.37 -17.59 -18.18
N ASP A 170 -14.10 -18.72 -18.15
CA ASP A 170 -14.63 -19.30 -16.91
C ASP A 170 -13.49 -19.79 -16.01
N LYS A 171 -12.55 -20.53 -16.56
CA LYS A 171 -11.32 -20.98 -15.87
C LYS A 171 -10.52 -19.79 -15.35
N SER A 172 -10.36 -18.75 -16.16
CA SER A 172 -9.69 -17.51 -15.78
C SER A 172 -10.39 -16.81 -14.61
N PHE A 173 -11.71 -16.70 -14.63
CA PHE A 173 -12.49 -16.10 -13.56
C PHE A 173 -12.30 -16.83 -12.22
N HIS A 174 -12.44 -18.16 -12.24
CA HIS A 174 -12.25 -18.98 -11.04
C HIS A 174 -10.80 -18.99 -10.56
N ALA A 175 -9.82 -19.10 -11.46
CA ALA A 175 -8.41 -19.05 -11.11
C ALA A 175 -8.03 -17.71 -10.46
N LEU A 176 -8.48 -16.58 -11.00
CA LEU A 176 -8.24 -15.27 -10.39
C LEU A 176 -8.86 -15.18 -8.99
N LYS A 177 -10.09 -15.67 -8.79
CA LYS A 177 -10.70 -15.68 -7.45
C LYS A 177 -9.87 -16.47 -6.45
N VAL A 178 -9.40 -17.65 -6.82
CA VAL A 178 -8.59 -18.49 -5.95
C VAL A 178 -7.28 -17.79 -5.60
N VAL A 179 -6.54 -17.34 -6.59
CA VAL A 179 -5.22 -16.71 -6.38
C VAL A 179 -5.33 -15.39 -5.62
N MET A 180 -6.35 -14.56 -5.91
CA MET A 180 -6.57 -13.29 -5.22
C MET A 180 -7.02 -13.45 -3.75
N LEU A 181 -7.61 -14.57 -3.39
CA LEU A 181 -8.07 -14.83 -2.02
C LEU A 181 -7.06 -15.63 -1.20
N ASP A 182 -6.00 -16.12 -1.84
CA ASP A 182 -4.91 -16.82 -1.17
C ASP A 182 -4.01 -15.81 -0.43
N ARG A 183 -4.11 -15.80 0.89
CA ARG A 183 -3.35 -14.88 1.75
C ARG A 183 -1.84 -15.11 1.72
N SER A 184 -1.37 -16.29 1.31
CA SER A 184 0.05 -16.59 1.20
C SER A 184 0.77 -15.71 0.16
N ASN A 185 0.05 -15.22 -0.85
CA ASN A 185 0.58 -14.33 -1.88
C ASN A 185 0.89 -12.91 -1.34
N TYR A 186 0.33 -12.52 -0.19
CA TYR A 186 0.45 -11.17 0.35
C TYR A 186 1.50 -11.01 1.45
N SER A 187 2.04 -12.12 1.96
CA SER A 187 3.11 -12.05 2.94
C SER A 187 4.41 -11.65 2.26
N TRP A 188 4.91 -10.47 2.58
CA TRP A 188 6.27 -10.07 2.24
C TRP A 188 7.24 -10.84 3.13
N ASN A 189 7.54 -12.05 2.73
CA ASN A 189 8.65 -12.76 3.31
C ASN A 189 9.93 -12.11 2.74
N LYS A 190 10.47 -11.11 3.45
CA LYS A 190 11.82 -10.63 3.22
C LYS A 190 12.77 -11.76 3.62
N ASP A 191 12.96 -12.71 2.73
CA ASP A 191 14.07 -13.64 2.86
C ASP A 191 15.36 -12.80 2.78
N PRO A 192 16.12 -12.62 3.89
CA PRO A 192 17.32 -11.79 3.88
C PRO A 192 18.40 -12.32 2.94
N LYS A 193 18.24 -13.55 2.42
CA LYS A 193 19.14 -14.18 1.44
C LYS A 193 18.78 -13.84 0.00
N LYS A 194 17.58 -13.32 -0.27
CA LYS A 194 17.20 -12.90 -1.62
C LYS A 194 17.80 -11.55 -1.96
N ARG A 195 18.45 -11.46 -3.11
CA ARG A 195 18.94 -10.19 -3.65
C ARG A 195 17.75 -9.32 -4.06
N LEU A 196 17.80 -8.04 -3.69
CA LEU A 196 16.89 -7.02 -4.20
C LEU A 196 17.51 -6.43 -5.46
N PHE A 197 16.71 -6.33 -6.52
CA PHE A 197 17.08 -5.65 -7.76
C PHE A 197 16.25 -4.36 -7.84
N LEU A 198 16.91 -3.26 -8.15
CA LEU A 198 16.27 -2.00 -8.50
C LEU A 198 16.41 -1.86 -10.01
N GLU A 199 15.29 -1.88 -10.72
CA GLU A 199 15.21 -1.54 -12.14
C GLU A 199 14.68 -0.10 -12.24
N VAL A 200 15.41 0.74 -12.93
CA VAL A 200 15.04 2.16 -13.15
C VAL A 200 14.91 2.36 -14.65
N ASP A 201 13.73 2.75 -15.07
CA ASP A 201 13.46 3.20 -16.44
C ASP A 201 13.28 4.72 -16.42
N ALA A 202 14.04 5.42 -17.25
CA ALA A 202 13.94 6.86 -17.43
C ALA A 202 13.24 7.11 -18.77
N SER A 203 12.04 7.64 -18.75
CA SER A 203 11.40 8.21 -19.95
C SER A 203 11.82 9.67 -20.11
N ASP A 204 12.20 10.07 -21.32
CA ASP A 204 12.36 11.47 -21.68
C ASP A 204 11.03 12.21 -21.47
N ALA A 205 11.07 13.29 -20.69
CA ALA A 205 9.93 14.16 -20.41
C ALA A 205 9.75 15.21 -21.52
#